data_53bcf4dfe991a4db75aaddf1ff921f78
#
_entry.id   53bcf4dfe991a4db75aaddf1ff921f78
#
_cell.length_a   1.000
_cell.length_b   1.000
_cell.length_c   1.000
_cell.angle_alpha   90.00
_cell.angle_beta   90.00
_cell.angle_gamma   90.00
#
_symmetry.space_group_name_H-M   'P 1'
#
loop_
_entity.id
_entity.type
_entity.pdbx_description
1 polymer ?
#
loop_
_entity_poly.entity_id
_entity_poly.type
_entity_poly.pdbx_seq_one_letter_code
_entity_poly.pdbx_strand_id
1 'polypeptide(L)'
;MSKGFSLELEDKSEVQTEKSILCKSCEHVITSPSLAIEPHEHTFRNPAGFSFHVLCYSDAPGASEMGQSTSEASWFAGYAWTFAVCQQCQNHLGWWYRGQDRFAGLIATRLKR
;
A
#
# COMPACT_ATOMS: atom_id res chain seq x y z
N MET A 1 16.35 4.90 -36.82
CA MET A 1 16.10 5.19 -36.13
C MET A 1 15.96 5.13 -35.33
N SER A 2 16.15 5.09 -35.77
CA SER A 2 15.79 5.39 -34.90
C SER A 2 15.71 5.32 -34.11
N LYS A 3 15.68 5.23 -34.58
CA LYS A 3 15.39 5.49 -33.80
C LYS A 3 15.11 5.57 -32.89
N GLY A 4 15.39 5.44 -33.51
CA GLY A 4 14.90 5.78 -32.58
C GLY A 4 14.60 5.58 -31.88
N PHE A 5 14.61 5.77 -32.11
CA PHE A 5 14.08 5.94 -31.28
C PHE A 5 13.75 5.68 -30.57
N SER A 6 13.81 5.41 -31.19
CA SER A 6 13.34 5.53 -30.39
C SER A 6 13.09 5.40 -29.64
N LEU A 7 13.10 5.35 -30.07
CA LEU A 7 12.64 5.54 -29.24
C LEU A 7 12.38 5.35 -28.48
N GLU A 8 12.24 5.27 -28.76
CA GLU A 8 11.87 5.45 -27.97
C GLU A 8 11.74 5.25 -27.00
N LEU A 9 11.85 5.14 -27.50
CA LEU A 9 11.58 5.21 -26.49
C LEU A 9 11.67 5.12 -25.57
N GLU A 10 11.63 5.12 -25.64
CA GLU A 10 11.63 5.30 -24.68
C GLU A 10 11.49 5.32 -23.72
N ASP A 11 11.36 5.32 -24.10
CA ASP A 11 11.18 5.50 -23.13
C ASP A 11 10.85 5.18 -22.35
N LYS A 12 10.44 4.98 -22.69
CA LYS A 12 10.14 4.77 -21.89
C LYS A 12 10.29 4.38 -21.00
N SER A 13 10.53 4.47 -20.86
CA SER A 13 10.81 4.28 -19.85
C SER A 13 10.96 4.54 -19.05
N GLU A 14 11.00 5.06 -19.17
CA GLU A 14 11.00 5.38 -18.22
C GLU A 14 10.16 5.38 -17.18
N VAL A 15 10.04 5.94 -16.94
CA VAL A 15 8.73 5.58 -16.46
C VAL A 15 8.70 4.17 -15.91
N GLN A 16 9.26 3.33 -16.61
CA GLN A 16 9.23 1.90 -16.30
C GLN A 16 10.25 1.51 -15.26
N THR A 17 10.97 2.48 -14.75
CA THR A 17 12.02 2.18 -13.77
C THR A 17 11.46 1.99 -12.37
N GLU A 18 10.25 2.46 -12.11
CA GLU A 18 9.65 2.32 -10.79
C GLU A 18 8.95 0.97 -10.70
N LYS A 19 9.39 0.17 -9.73
CA LYS A 19 8.78 -1.13 -9.51
C LYS A 19 7.47 -0.98 -8.74
N SER A 20 6.44 -1.64 -9.22
CA SER A 20 5.18 -1.71 -8.50
C SER A 20 5.32 -2.53 -7.22
N ILE A 21 4.48 -2.20 -6.25
CA ILE A 21 4.35 -2.96 -5.01
C ILE A 21 3.20 -3.94 -5.21
N LEU A 22 3.48 -5.23 -5.04
CA LEU A 22 2.53 -6.29 -5.38
C LEU A 22 2.03 -6.99 -4.14
N CYS A 23 0.85 -7.60 -4.26
CA CYS A 23 0.37 -8.56 -3.25
C CYS A 23 1.27 -9.78 -3.29
N LYS A 24 1.81 -10.17 -2.14
CA LYS A 24 2.74 -11.30 -2.09
C LYS A 24 2.09 -12.60 -2.52
N SER A 25 0.80 -12.75 -2.26
CA SER A 25 0.11 -14.01 -2.54
C SER A 25 -0.25 -14.19 -4.01
N CYS A 26 -0.70 -13.13 -4.70
CA CYS A 26 -1.21 -13.28 -6.05
C CYS A 26 -0.53 -12.36 -7.07
N GLU A 27 0.37 -11.50 -6.61
CA GLU A 27 1.14 -10.56 -7.44
C GLU A 27 0.30 -9.49 -8.12
N HIS A 28 -0.94 -9.29 -7.67
CA HIS A 28 -1.74 -8.16 -8.12
C HIS A 28 -1.04 -6.86 -7.73
N VAL A 29 -1.05 -5.87 -8.62
CA VAL A 29 -0.45 -4.57 -8.31
C VAL A 29 -1.30 -3.85 -7.27
N ILE A 30 -0.69 -3.50 -6.15
CA ILE A 30 -1.38 -2.84 -5.04
C ILE A 30 -1.13 -1.35 -5.04
N THR A 31 0.14 -0.94 -5.11
CA THR A 31 0.51 0.47 -5.06
C THR A 31 1.89 0.63 -5.70
N SER A 32 2.49 1.80 -5.52
CA SER A 32 3.82 2.06 -6.04
C SER A 32 4.64 2.86 -5.03
N PRO A 33 5.98 2.79 -5.13
CA PRO A 33 6.84 3.53 -4.19
C PRO A 33 6.62 5.04 -4.24
N SER A 34 6.19 5.59 -5.37
CA SER A 34 5.95 7.02 -5.49
C SER A 34 4.80 7.51 -4.61
N LEU A 35 3.95 6.60 -4.15
CA LEU A 35 2.83 6.94 -3.27
C LEU A 35 3.18 6.83 -1.80
N ALA A 36 4.42 6.48 -1.46
CA ALA A 36 4.85 6.41 -0.06
C ALA A 36 4.75 7.79 0.59
N ILE A 37 4.30 7.81 1.85
CA ILE A 37 4.23 9.05 2.64
C ILE A 37 5.16 8.94 3.83
N GLU A 38 5.60 10.10 4.33
CA GLU A 38 6.50 10.17 5.46
C GLU A 38 5.76 10.63 6.71
N PRO A 39 6.07 10.07 7.88
CA PRO A 39 6.97 8.94 8.07
C PRO A 39 6.39 7.67 7.49
N HIS A 40 7.24 6.91 6.78
CA HIS A 40 6.76 5.79 5.96
C HIS A 40 6.61 4.50 6.74
N GLU A 41 7.58 4.19 7.61
CA GLU A 41 7.65 2.88 8.25
C GLU A 41 7.34 2.98 9.73
N HIS A 42 6.52 2.05 10.21
CA HIS A 42 6.15 1.98 11.61
C HIS A 42 6.12 0.52 12.04
N THR A 43 6.42 0.27 13.32
CA THR A 43 6.21 -1.05 13.90
C THR A 43 5.21 -0.87 15.04
N PHE A 44 4.08 -1.57 14.94
CA PHE A 44 3.02 -1.48 15.92
C PHE A 44 2.70 -2.85 16.48
N ARG A 45 2.18 -2.86 17.70
CA ARG A 45 1.70 -4.08 18.34
C ARG A 45 0.20 -3.96 18.55
N ASN A 46 -0.55 -4.99 18.11
CA ASN A 46 -1.99 -4.98 18.31
C ASN A 46 -2.32 -5.41 19.74
N PRO A 47 -3.61 -5.30 20.16
CA PRO A 47 -4.01 -5.67 21.53
C PRO A 47 -3.73 -7.12 21.87
N ALA A 48 -3.68 -8.02 20.89
CA ALA A 48 -3.37 -9.43 21.11
C ALA A 48 -1.86 -9.69 21.25
N GLY A 49 -1.03 -8.66 21.09
CA GLY A 49 0.42 -8.78 21.28
C GLY A 49 1.21 -9.08 20.02
N PHE A 50 0.57 -9.14 18.85
CA PHE A 50 1.29 -9.35 17.60
C PHE A 50 1.84 -8.02 17.07
N SER A 51 3.09 -8.05 16.60
CA SER A 51 3.76 -6.88 16.02
C SER A 51 3.63 -6.91 14.50
N PHE A 52 3.42 -5.73 13.93
CA PHE A 52 3.32 -5.56 12.48
C PHE A 52 4.24 -4.44 12.05
N HIS A 53 5.01 -4.70 11.00
CA HIS A 53 5.79 -3.67 10.32
C HIS A 53 4.91 -3.10 9.22
N VAL A 54 4.59 -1.81 9.32
CA VAL A 54 3.57 -1.17 8.49
C VAL A 54 4.23 -0.10 7.63
N LEU A 55 3.89 -0.11 6.34
CA LEU A 55 4.35 0.86 5.37
C LEU A 55 3.19 1.72 4.95
N CYS A 56 3.37 3.04 4.97
CA CYS A 56 2.28 3.99 4.72
C CYS A 56 2.35 4.53 3.30
N TYR A 57 1.19 4.50 2.62
CA TYR A 57 1.02 5.01 1.25
C TYR A 57 -0.19 5.91 1.20
N SER A 58 -0.07 7.02 0.45
CA SER A 58 -1.19 7.96 0.29
C SER A 58 -2.37 7.30 -0.41
N ASP A 59 -2.10 6.28 -1.24
CA ASP A 59 -3.13 5.53 -1.91
C ASP A 59 -2.61 4.13 -2.21
N ALA A 60 -3.52 3.19 -2.37
CA ALA A 60 -3.21 1.81 -2.76
C ALA A 60 -4.35 1.33 -3.66
N PRO A 61 -4.29 1.70 -4.95
CA PRO A 61 -5.42 1.43 -5.85
C PRO A 61 -5.79 -0.05 -6.00
N GLY A 62 -4.85 -0.95 -5.73
CA GLY A 62 -5.12 -2.39 -5.82
C GLY A 62 -5.72 -3.00 -4.56
N ALA A 63 -5.97 -2.19 -3.53
CA ALA A 63 -6.55 -2.67 -2.28
C ALA A 63 -7.95 -2.10 -2.09
N SER A 64 -8.87 -2.96 -1.65
CA SER A 64 -10.24 -2.57 -1.33
C SER A 64 -10.39 -2.38 0.17
N GLU A 65 -11.48 -1.75 0.58
CA GLU A 65 -11.84 -1.66 1.99
C GLU A 65 -12.80 -2.77 2.35
N MET A 66 -12.65 -3.30 3.55
CA MET A 66 -13.55 -4.33 4.06
C MET A 66 -13.83 -4.05 5.52
N GLY A 67 -15.09 -4.25 5.94
CA GLY A 67 -15.51 -4.11 7.31
C GLY A 67 -15.98 -2.71 7.63
N GLN A 68 -16.49 -2.54 8.85
CA GLN A 68 -16.96 -1.26 9.34
C GLN A 68 -15.80 -0.44 9.86
N SER A 69 -15.87 0.87 9.62
CA SER A 69 -14.89 1.79 10.16
C SER A 69 -15.01 1.86 11.68
N THR A 70 -13.86 1.84 12.35
CA THR A 70 -13.81 1.94 13.81
C THR A 70 -12.54 2.69 14.21
N SER A 71 -12.61 3.42 15.33
CA SER A 71 -11.43 4.07 15.90
C SER A 71 -10.81 3.21 17.00
N GLU A 72 -11.42 2.08 17.32
CA GLU A 72 -10.95 1.24 18.40
C GLU A 72 -9.57 0.68 18.11
N ALA A 73 -8.64 0.88 19.04
CA ALA A 73 -7.26 0.40 18.93
C ALA A 73 -6.54 0.95 17.69
N SER A 74 -6.95 2.11 17.19
CA SER A 74 -6.27 2.74 16.06
C SER A 74 -4.84 3.11 16.45
N TRP A 75 -3.89 2.82 15.57
CA TRP A 75 -2.49 3.18 15.80
C TRP A 75 -2.20 4.64 15.45
N PHE A 76 -3.10 5.30 14.75
CA PHE A 76 -2.92 6.70 14.37
C PHE A 76 -4.00 7.54 15.02
N ALA A 77 -3.59 8.42 15.94
CA ALA A 77 -4.53 9.26 16.67
C ALA A 77 -5.36 10.09 15.69
N GLY A 78 -6.67 10.15 15.93
CA GLY A 78 -7.57 10.90 15.07
C GLY A 78 -8.02 10.16 13.82
N TYR A 79 -7.65 8.90 13.65
CA TYR A 79 -8.02 8.11 12.47
C TYR A 79 -8.84 6.90 12.87
N ALA A 80 -9.89 6.64 12.10
CA ALA A 80 -10.63 5.38 12.14
C ALA A 80 -10.07 4.49 11.03
N TRP A 81 -10.27 3.18 11.16
CA TRP A 81 -9.70 2.24 10.21
C TRP A 81 -10.72 1.21 9.73
N THR A 82 -10.48 0.72 8.52
CA THR A 82 -11.12 -0.47 7.96
C THR A 82 -10.01 -1.41 7.49
N PHE A 83 -10.36 -2.65 7.18
CA PHE A 83 -9.36 -3.56 6.61
C PHE A 83 -9.06 -3.20 5.17
N ALA A 84 -7.78 -3.29 4.80
CA ALA A 84 -7.34 -3.19 3.42
C ALA A 84 -7.07 -4.61 2.92
N VAL A 85 -7.74 -4.98 1.84
CA VAL A 85 -7.63 -6.34 1.28
C VAL A 85 -7.29 -6.24 -0.20
N CYS A 86 -6.56 -7.24 -0.70
CA CYS A 86 -6.23 -7.30 -2.12
C CYS A 86 -7.49 -7.44 -2.95
N GLN A 87 -7.62 -6.61 -3.98
CA GLN A 87 -8.80 -6.66 -4.86
C GLN A 87 -8.91 -8.00 -5.59
N GLN A 88 -7.78 -8.65 -5.85
CA GLN A 88 -7.77 -9.88 -6.64
C GLN A 88 -7.96 -11.12 -5.78
N CYS A 89 -7.18 -11.29 -4.71
CA CYS A 89 -7.22 -12.53 -3.91
C CYS A 89 -7.87 -12.34 -2.55
N GLN A 90 -8.15 -11.09 -2.17
CA GLN A 90 -8.81 -10.72 -0.92
C GLN A 90 -8.01 -11.02 0.34
N ASN A 91 -6.72 -11.28 0.21
CA ASN A 91 -5.85 -11.38 1.37
C ASN A 91 -5.84 -10.07 2.13
N HIS A 92 -5.79 -10.17 3.45
CA HIS A 92 -5.66 -9.01 4.32
C HIS A 92 -4.26 -8.43 4.16
N LEU A 93 -4.19 -7.17 3.68
CA LEU A 93 -2.92 -6.51 3.42
C LEU A 93 -2.56 -5.49 4.49
N GLY A 94 -3.55 -4.97 5.20
CA GLY A 94 -3.34 -3.93 6.19
C GLY A 94 -4.64 -3.23 6.49
N TRP A 95 -4.56 -1.90 6.58
CA TRP A 95 -5.71 -1.10 7.00
C TRP A 95 -5.76 0.19 6.20
N TRP A 96 -7.00 0.68 5.96
CA TRP A 96 -7.25 2.02 5.47
C TRP A 96 -7.56 2.92 6.65
N TYR A 97 -6.89 4.06 6.73
CA TYR A 97 -7.08 5.02 7.81
C TYR A 97 -7.75 6.27 7.26
N ARG A 98 -8.81 6.70 7.94
CA ARG A 98 -9.55 7.91 7.59
C ARG A 98 -9.60 8.85 8.77
N GLY A 99 -9.25 10.11 8.56
CA GLY A 99 -9.31 11.18 9.52
C GLY A 99 -9.39 12.48 8.76
N GLN A 100 -8.45 13.38 9.02
CA GLN A 100 -8.37 14.60 8.22
C GLN A 100 -8.02 14.29 6.76
N ASP A 101 -7.42 13.13 6.52
CA ASP A 101 -7.13 12.63 5.18
C ASP A 101 -7.30 11.12 5.22
N ARG A 102 -6.93 10.46 4.14
CA ARG A 102 -7.04 9.00 4.02
C ARG A 102 -5.71 8.46 3.54
N PHE A 103 -5.25 7.38 4.16
CA PHE A 103 -4.04 6.70 3.70
C PHE A 103 -4.14 5.22 4.02
N ALA A 104 -3.25 4.43 3.40
CA ALA A 104 -3.18 2.98 3.63
C ALA A 104 -1.95 2.67 4.45
N GLY A 105 -2.10 1.83 5.48
CA GLY A 105 -0.98 1.26 6.20
C GLY A 105 -0.92 -0.22 5.87
N LEU A 106 0.08 -0.65 5.11
CA LEU A 106 0.16 -2.00 4.59
C LEU A 106 1.26 -2.79 5.30
N ILE A 107 0.98 -4.05 5.58
CA ILE A 107 1.90 -4.94 6.29
C ILE A 107 3.02 -5.34 5.36
N ALA A 108 4.26 -4.99 5.70
CA ALA A 108 5.40 -5.18 4.81
C ALA A 108 5.57 -6.61 4.35
N THR A 109 5.35 -7.58 5.26
CA THR A 109 5.54 -8.99 4.94
C THR A 109 4.47 -9.56 4.00
N ARG A 110 3.43 -8.80 3.72
CA ARG A 110 2.36 -9.23 2.81
C ARG A 110 2.46 -8.59 1.44
N LEU A 111 3.54 -7.87 1.22
CA LEU A 111 3.82 -7.21 -0.06
C LEU A 111 5.06 -7.81 -0.69
N LYS A 112 5.09 -7.77 -2.01
CA LYS A 112 6.27 -8.12 -2.81
C LYS A 112 6.77 -6.82 -3.43
N ARG A 113 7.98 -6.44 -3.06
CA ARG A 113 8.54 -5.14 -3.45
C ARG A 113 9.77 -5.27 -4.30
#